data_e6166a214154630a518647ebf779b3df
#
_entry.id   e6166a214154630a518647ebf779b3df
#
_cell.length_a   1.000
_cell.length_b   1.000
_cell.length_c   1.000
_cell.angle_alpha   90.00
_cell.angle_beta   90.00
_cell.angle_gamma   90.00
#
_symmetry.space_group_name_H-M   'P 1'
#
loop_
_entity.id
_entity.type
_entity.pdbx_description
1 polymer ?
#
loop_
_entity_poly.entity_id
_entity_poly.type
_entity_poly.pdbx_seq_one_letter_code
_entity_poly.pdbx_strand_id
1 'polypeptide(L)'
;MISVCMATYNGERYIKEQIDSILCQLSEDDELIVSDDHSTDSTCVIIKSYNDNRIKLFMNELEKGVTHNFENALLHSSGDIIFLADQDDVWLPNKLCELTDFLIQGNYDLVTSNCALTDSELNITQDMFYVEQSPLDKSALENWVKNLWLGSCMAFHRKVLEATLPFPDKVVAHDLWIALFSQIHFKCGYYPKVLQL
;
A
#
# COMPACT_ATOMS: atom_id res chain seq x y z
N MET A 1 10.67 11.73 -5.40
CA MET A 1 10.99 10.66 -4.44
C MET A 1 9.72 9.90 -4.10
N ILE A 2 9.81 8.56 -4.02
CA ILE A 2 8.68 7.68 -3.70
C ILE A 2 8.92 7.02 -2.34
N SER A 3 7.89 6.94 -1.50
CA SER A 3 7.89 6.11 -0.30
C SER A 3 6.91 4.95 -0.50
N VAL A 4 7.39 3.73 -0.34
CA VAL A 4 6.52 2.55 -0.19
C VAL A 4 6.37 2.28 1.29
N CYS A 5 5.14 2.31 1.81
CA CYS A 5 4.82 2.12 3.22
C CYS A 5 4.22 0.72 3.41
N MET A 6 4.88 -0.11 4.22
CA MET A 6 4.51 -1.49 4.48
C MET A 6 4.26 -1.71 5.97
N ALA A 7 3.15 -2.33 6.31
CA ALA A 7 2.86 -2.80 7.66
C ALA A 7 3.17 -4.30 7.77
N THR A 8 3.89 -4.71 8.83
CA THR A 8 4.25 -6.12 9.04
C THR A 8 3.86 -6.60 10.44
N TYR A 9 3.44 -7.87 10.51
CA TYR A 9 3.23 -8.61 11.75
C TYR A 9 3.29 -10.12 11.47
N ASN A 10 4.29 -10.82 12.01
CA ASN A 10 4.49 -12.26 11.86
C ASN A 10 4.39 -12.73 10.40
N GLY A 11 5.14 -12.06 9.52
CA GLY A 11 5.12 -12.25 8.07
C GLY A 11 6.32 -13.04 7.52
N GLU A 12 7.07 -13.79 8.36
CA GLU A 12 8.32 -14.45 7.96
C GLU A 12 8.21 -15.31 6.71
N ARG A 13 7.01 -15.83 6.44
CA ARG A 13 6.74 -16.70 5.29
C ARG A 13 6.73 -15.95 3.95
N TYR A 14 6.28 -14.71 3.93
CA TYR A 14 5.96 -13.98 2.68
C TYR A 14 6.83 -12.74 2.46
N ILE A 15 7.33 -12.15 3.55
CA ILE A 15 7.97 -10.82 3.53
C ILE A 15 9.14 -10.73 2.56
N LYS A 16 9.84 -11.85 2.31
CA LYS A 16 11.00 -11.88 1.43
C LYS A 16 10.60 -11.62 -0.03
N GLU A 17 9.61 -12.36 -0.53
CA GLU A 17 9.10 -12.21 -1.89
C GLU A 17 8.57 -10.80 -2.13
N GLN A 18 7.85 -10.26 -1.16
CA GLN A 18 7.30 -8.91 -1.26
C GLN A 18 8.41 -7.85 -1.30
N ILE A 19 9.38 -7.90 -0.40
CA ILE A 19 10.51 -6.96 -0.40
C ILE A 19 11.31 -7.05 -1.70
N ASP A 20 11.61 -8.26 -2.18
CA ASP A 20 12.35 -8.46 -3.43
C ASP A 20 11.59 -7.83 -4.61
N SER A 21 10.26 -8.00 -4.67
CA SER A 21 9.40 -7.46 -5.73
C SER A 21 9.31 -5.94 -5.74
N ILE A 22 9.45 -5.30 -4.57
CA ILE A 22 9.47 -3.84 -4.41
C ILE A 22 10.85 -3.28 -4.72
N LEU A 23 11.90 -3.81 -4.10
CA LEU A 23 13.27 -3.28 -4.20
C LEU A 23 13.80 -3.26 -5.64
N CYS A 24 13.42 -4.23 -6.48
CA CYS A 24 13.82 -4.24 -7.87
C CYS A 24 13.23 -3.10 -8.71
N GLN A 25 12.22 -2.38 -8.17
CA GLN A 25 11.56 -1.26 -8.83
C GLN A 25 11.94 0.11 -8.24
N LEU A 26 12.45 0.15 -7.00
CA LEU A 26 12.87 1.40 -6.35
C LEU A 26 14.19 1.93 -6.93
N SER A 27 14.25 3.24 -7.15
CA SER A 27 15.49 3.96 -7.42
C SER A 27 16.32 4.19 -6.14
N GLU A 28 17.54 4.74 -6.29
CA GLU A 28 18.42 5.03 -5.14
C GLU A 28 17.84 6.11 -4.19
N ASP A 29 17.00 7.00 -4.72
CA ASP A 29 16.38 8.10 -3.97
C ASP A 29 15.05 7.70 -3.34
N ASP A 30 14.50 6.52 -3.66
CA ASP A 30 13.23 6.05 -3.12
C ASP A 30 13.45 5.27 -1.81
N GLU A 31 12.36 5.03 -1.07
CA GLU A 31 12.44 4.34 0.21
C GLU A 31 11.32 3.30 0.40
N LEU A 32 11.66 2.24 1.12
CA LEU A 32 10.71 1.27 1.67
C LEU A 32 10.66 1.46 3.19
N ILE A 33 9.58 2.06 3.67
CA ILE A 33 9.30 2.23 5.09
C ILE A 33 8.52 1.02 5.58
N VAL A 34 9.12 0.24 6.46
CA VAL A 34 8.47 -0.91 7.10
C VAL A 34 8.16 -0.58 8.54
N SER A 35 6.91 -0.69 8.93
CA SER A 35 6.47 -0.63 10.32
C SER A 35 6.09 -2.03 10.80
N ASP A 36 6.73 -2.49 11.86
CA ASP A 36 6.49 -3.82 12.43
C ASP A 36 5.71 -3.74 13.74
N ASP A 37 4.59 -4.45 13.81
CA ASP A 37 3.70 -4.46 14.98
C ASP A 37 4.14 -5.47 16.05
N HIS A 38 5.44 -5.47 16.37
CA HIS A 38 6.08 -6.35 17.36
C HIS A 38 6.00 -7.84 16.99
N SER A 39 6.46 -8.19 15.77
CA SER A 39 6.60 -9.58 15.34
C SER A 39 7.43 -10.42 16.30
N THR A 40 7.00 -11.65 16.50
CA THR A 40 7.68 -12.62 17.37
C THR A 40 8.37 -13.75 16.60
N ASP A 41 8.18 -13.78 15.29
CA ASP A 41 8.83 -14.68 14.34
C ASP A 41 10.11 -14.06 13.74
N SER A 42 10.59 -14.59 12.63
CA SER A 42 11.81 -14.12 11.96
C SER A 42 11.62 -12.87 11.07
N THR A 43 10.44 -12.26 11.03
CA THR A 43 10.11 -11.11 10.14
C THR A 43 11.17 -10.00 10.22
N CYS A 44 11.39 -9.46 11.41
CA CYS A 44 12.37 -8.38 11.60
C CYS A 44 13.81 -8.79 11.28
N VAL A 45 14.16 -10.06 11.49
CA VAL A 45 15.50 -10.61 11.16
C VAL A 45 15.68 -10.65 9.65
N ILE A 46 14.67 -11.11 8.92
CA ILE A 46 14.67 -11.17 7.45
C ILE A 46 14.83 -9.76 6.88
N ILE A 47 14.02 -8.80 7.34
CA ILE A 47 14.08 -7.41 6.85
C ILE A 47 15.47 -6.81 7.06
N LYS A 48 16.05 -6.96 8.26
CA LYS A 48 17.40 -6.45 8.57
C LYS A 48 18.51 -7.13 7.77
N SER A 49 18.31 -8.34 7.28
CA SER A 49 19.30 -9.08 6.51
C SER A 49 19.58 -8.52 5.11
N TYR A 50 18.68 -7.70 4.57
CA TYR A 50 18.84 -7.07 3.24
C TYR A 50 20.03 -6.12 3.15
N ASN A 51 20.37 -5.45 4.27
CA ASN A 51 21.47 -4.48 4.28
C ASN A 51 21.38 -3.45 3.13
N ASP A 52 20.15 -3.03 2.79
CA ASP A 52 19.84 -2.04 1.75
C ASP A 52 19.40 -0.74 2.42
N ASN A 53 20.08 0.37 2.09
CA ASN A 53 19.85 1.68 2.72
C ASN A 53 18.47 2.28 2.39
N ARG A 54 17.79 1.77 1.37
CA ARG A 54 16.42 2.18 1.01
C ARG A 54 15.39 1.62 1.98
N ILE A 55 15.69 0.52 2.69
CA ILE A 55 14.80 -0.07 3.70
C ILE A 55 15.00 0.63 5.04
N LYS A 56 13.91 1.13 5.60
CA LYS A 56 13.88 1.74 6.94
C LYS A 56 12.85 0.99 7.79
N LEU A 57 13.32 0.23 8.77
CA LEU A 57 12.47 -0.55 9.68
C LEU A 57 12.22 0.22 10.97
N PHE A 58 10.95 0.40 11.30
CA PHE A 58 10.47 1.00 12.54
C PHE A 58 9.60 0.00 13.30
N MET A 59 9.63 0.06 14.63
CA MET A 59 8.65 -0.63 15.44
C MET A 59 7.41 0.26 15.57
N ASN A 60 6.22 -0.36 15.55
CA ASN A 60 4.98 0.40 15.76
C ASN A 60 4.97 0.99 17.18
N GLU A 61 4.95 2.31 17.27
CA GLU A 61 4.90 3.07 18.54
C GLU A 61 3.46 3.50 18.90
N LEU A 62 2.51 3.24 18.02
CA LEU A 62 1.10 3.55 18.20
C LEU A 62 0.33 2.35 18.80
N GLU A 63 -0.99 2.42 18.80
CA GLU A 63 -1.84 1.29 19.21
C GLU A 63 -1.64 0.10 18.26
N LYS A 64 -1.70 -1.11 18.81
CA LYS A 64 -1.55 -2.34 18.00
C LYS A 64 -2.68 -2.49 16.98
N GLY A 65 -2.32 -3.09 15.86
CA GLY A 65 -3.24 -3.41 14.77
C GLY A 65 -2.83 -2.80 13.44
N VAL A 66 -3.31 -3.41 12.37
CA VAL A 66 -2.91 -3.10 11.00
C VAL A 66 -3.07 -1.61 10.65
N THR A 67 -4.16 -0.99 11.09
CA THR A 67 -4.45 0.43 10.80
C THR A 67 -3.41 1.36 11.40
N HIS A 68 -3.10 1.22 12.68
CA HIS A 68 -2.10 2.05 13.35
C HIS A 68 -0.66 1.68 12.94
N ASN A 69 -0.43 0.43 12.54
CA ASN A 69 0.84 0.03 11.99
C ASN A 69 1.11 0.70 10.63
N PHE A 70 0.10 0.81 9.76
CA PHE A 70 0.19 1.64 8.55
C PHE A 70 0.34 3.12 8.88
N GLU A 71 -0.39 3.65 9.85
CA GLU A 71 -0.24 5.04 10.30
C GLU A 71 1.20 5.33 10.73
N ASN A 72 1.80 4.44 11.53
CA ASN A 72 3.20 4.56 11.95
C ASN A 72 4.16 4.55 10.74
N ALA A 73 3.97 3.67 9.75
CA ALA A 73 4.76 3.66 8.52
C ALA A 73 4.62 4.99 7.75
N LEU A 74 3.40 5.47 7.59
CA LEU A 74 3.07 6.71 6.88
C LEU A 74 3.68 7.95 7.54
N LEU A 75 3.69 8.01 8.88
CA LEU A 75 4.33 9.10 9.64
C LEU A 75 5.85 9.17 9.43
N HIS A 76 6.50 8.06 9.13
CA HIS A 76 7.94 7.99 8.86
C HIS A 76 8.30 8.18 7.39
N SER A 77 7.31 8.26 6.48
CA SER A 77 7.55 8.44 5.05
C SER A 77 7.97 9.87 4.71
N SER A 78 8.83 10.05 3.69
CA SER A 78 9.31 11.36 3.25
C SER A 78 9.13 11.65 1.75
N GLY A 79 8.66 10.67 0.95
CA GLY A 79 8.44 10.82 -0.49
C GLY A 79 7.25 11.71 -0.85
N ASP A 80 7.26 12.23 -2.07
CA ASP A 80 6.18 13.06 -2.63
C ASP A 80 4.99 12.21 -3.10
N ILE A 81 5.27 10.95 -3.43
CA ILE A 81 4.29 9.95 -3.82
C ILE A 81 4.42 8.77 -2.85
N ILE A 82 3.29 8.33 -2.35
CA ILE A 82 3.18 7.26 -1.36
C ILE A 82 2.50 6.06 -2.00
N PHE A 83 3.07 4.89 -1.81
CA PHE A 83 2.46 3.60 -2.10
C PHE A 83 2.20 2.85 -0.81
N LEU A 84 1.09 2.13 -0.73
CA LEU A 84 0.85 1.17 0.35
C LEU A 84 1.21 -0.24 -0.13
N ALA A 85 1.69 -1.07 0.78
CA ALA A 85 2.04 -2.46 0.48
C ALA A 85 1.69 -3.35 1.68
N ASP A 86 1.00 -4.46 1.44
CA ASP A 86 0.84 -5.52 2.42
C ASP A 86 2.06 -6.44 2.40
N GLN A 87 2.34 -7.14 3.49
CA GLN A 87 3.55 -7.95 3.64
C GLN A 87 3.54 -9.26 2.83
N ASP A 88 2.37 -9.67 2.36
CA ASP A 88 2.06 -10.98 1.77
C ASP A 88 1.61 -10.92 0.30
N ASP A 89 1.74 -9.75 -0.31
CA ASP A 89 1.55 -9.56 -1.75
C ASP A 89 2.86 -9.78 -2.53
N VAL A 90 2.78 -9.76 -3.86
CA VAL A 90 3.95 -9.70 -4.77
C VAL A 90 3.67 -8.67 -5.88
N TRP A 91 4.49 -7.64 -5.97
CA TRP A 91 4.37 -6.64 -7.03
C TRP A 91 4.81 -7.20 -8.37
N LEU A 92 3.96 -7.05 -9.39
CA LEU A 92 4.35 -7.36 -10.76
C LEU A 92 5.33 -6.31 -11.30
N PRO A 93 6.17 -6.67 -12.29
CA PRO A 93 7.11 -5.74 -12.91
C PRO A 93 6.42 -4.46 -13.40
N ASN A 94 7.09 -3.32 -13.19
CA ASN A 94 6.64 -1.98 -13.57
C ASN A 94 5.44 -1.40 -12.78
N LYS A 95 4.96 -2.02 -11.71
CA LYS A 95 3.87 -1.46 -10.89
C LYS A 95 4.17 -0.03 -10.47
N LEU A 96 5.36 0.21 -9.92
CA LEU A 96 5.78 1.52 -9.44
C LEU A 96 5.75 2.57 -10.56
N CYS A 97 6.38 2.27 -11.70
CA CYS A 97 6.47 3.18 -12.84
C CYS A 97 5.08 3.43 -13.46
N GLU A 98 4.34 2.38 -13.79
CA GLU A 98 3.05 2.50 -14.48
C GLU A 98 2.01 3.27 -13.63
N LEU A 99 1.95 2.98 -12.32
CA LEU A 99 0.98 3.63 -11.45
C LEU A 99 1.36 5.09 -11.15
N THR A 100 2.67 5.38 -11.04
CA THR A 100 3.20 6.73 -10.92
C THR A 100 2.90 7.56 -12.18
N ASP A 101 3.16 7.01 -13.36
CA ASP A 101 2.88 7.66 -14.62
C ASP A 101 1.38 7.95 -14.79
N PHE A 102 0.53 7.00 -14.43
CA PHE A 102 -0.92 7.17 -14.49
C PHE A 102 -1.41 8.26 -13.53
N LEU A 103 -0.86 8.30 -12.31
CA LEU A 103 -1.15 9.34 -11.31
C LEU A 103 -0.82 10.72 -11.87
N ILE A 104 0.41 10.90 -12.40
CA ILE A 104 0.92 12.19 -12.86
C ILE A 104 0.23 12.63 -14.16
N GLN A 105 0.18 11.77 -15.18
CA GLN A 105 -0.38 12.12 -16.49
C GLN A 105 -1.89 12.37 -16.44
N GLY A 106 -2.60 11.63 -15.58
CA GLY A 106 -4.03 11.84 -15.34
C GLY A 106 -4.34 13.03 -14.43
N ASN A 107 -3.31 13.66 -13.86
CA ASN A 107 -3.44 14.70 -12.84
C ASN A 107 -4.40 14.27 -11.72
N TYR A 108 -4.20 13.04 -11.25
CA TYR A 108 -4.92 12.46 -10.12
C TYR A 108 -4.20 12.76 -8.82
N ASP A 109 -4.91 12.70 -7.71
CA ASP A 109 -4.37 12.87 -6.37
C ASP A 109 -4.16 11.52 -5.68
N LEU A 110 -5.06 10.57 -5.97
CA LEU A 110 -4.99 9.18 -5.57
C LEU A 110 -5.38 8.29 -6.76
N VAL A 111 -4.67 7.20 -6.93
CA VAL A 111 -4.99 6.15 -7.91
C VAL A 111 -4.99 4.78 -7.25
N THR A 112 -5.77 3.87 -7.82
CA THR A 112 -5.74 2.45 -7.46
C THR A 112 -5.64 1.59 -8.72
N SER A 113 -4.91 0.48 -8.63
CA SER A 113 -4.82 -0.52 -9.70
C SER A 113 -5.72 -1.73 -9.41
N ASN A 114 -5.73 -2.67 -10.33
CA ASN A 114 -6.28 -4.00 -10.10
C ASN A 114 -5.19 -4.94 -9.55
N CYS A 115 -5.61 -6.06 -8.97
CA CYS A 115 -4.75 -7.15 -8.55
C CYS A 115 -5.35 -8.50 -9.00
N ALA A 116 -4.53 -9.54 -9.03
CA ALA A 116 -5.00 -10.91 -9.08
C ALA A 116 -5.07 -11.48 -7.65
N LEU A 117 -5.91 -12.48 -7.45
CA LEU A 117 -5.95 -13.23 -6.19
C LEU A 117 -5.21 -14.55 -6.36
N THR A 118 -4.40 -14.91 -5.36
CA THR A 118 -3.62 -16.13 -5.37
C THR A 118 -3.90 -16.99 -4.14
N ASP A 119 -3.48 -18.24 -4.20
CA ASP A 119 -3.30 -19.07 -3.03
C ASP A 119 -1.94 -18.83 -2.36
N SER A 120 -1.65 -19.54 -1.28
CA SER A 120 -0.40 -19.41 -0.52
C SER A 120 0.86 -19.87 -1.28
N GLU A 121 0.72 -20.39 -2.49
CA GLU A 121 1.80 -20.83 -3.39
C GLU A 121 1.90 -19.93 -4.63
N LEU A 122 1.23 -18.76 -4.60
CA LEU A 122 1.14 -17.78 -5.69
C LEU A 122 0.47 -18.33 -6.98
N ASN A 123 -0.30 -19.41 -6.91
CA ASN A 123 -1.12 -19.82 -8.02
C ASN A 123 -2.34 -18.90 -8.12
N ILE A 124 -2.57 -18.33 -9.31
CA ILE A 124 -3.69 -17.43 -9.54
C ILE A 124 -5.02 -18.19 -9.40
N THR A 125 -5.86 -17.74 -8.47
CA THR A 125 -7.21 -18.26 -8.23
C THR A 125 -8.28 -17.39 -8.88
N GLN A 126 -7.98 -16.09 -9.08
CA GLN A 126 -8.81 -15.14 -9.80
C GLN A 126 -7.92 -14.11 -10.50
N ASP A 127 -8.05 -13.99 -11.81
CA ASP A 127 -7.18 -13.16 -12.66
C ASP A 127 -7.28 -11.65 -12.36
N MET A 128 -8.44 -11.18 -11.91
CA MET A 128 -8.71 -9.77 -11.61
C MET A 128 -9.67 -9.66 -10.43
N PHE A 129 -9.33 -8.83 -9.44
CA PHE A 129 -10.23 -8.53 -8.33
C PHE A 129 -11.43 -7.68 -8.78
N TYR A 130 -11.18 -6.60 -9.52
CA TYR A 130 -12.22 -5.76 -10.11
C TYR A 130 -12.55 -6.26 -11.51
N VAL A 131 -13.56 -7.10 -11.66
CA VAL A 131 -13.96 -7.69 -12.95
C VAL A 131 -14.91 -6.77 -13.72
N GLU A 132 -16.01 -6.33 -13.07
CA GLU A 132 -17.07 -5.57 -13.73
C GLU A 132 -17.15 -4.11 -13.24
N GLN A 133 -16.72 -3.84 -12.02
CA GLN A 133 -16.86 -2.55 -11.37
C GLN A 133 -15.61 -2.20 -10.57
N SER A 134 -15.11 -1.00 -10.81
CA SER A 134 -14.04 -0.40 -9.99
C SER A 134 -14.63 0.29 -8.75
N PRO A 135 -13.80 0.63 -7.73
CA PRO A 135 -14.26 1.43 -6.59
C PRO A 135 -14.80 2.80 -7.00
N LEU A 136 -14.37 3.35 -8.15
CA LEU A 136 -14.83 4.66 -8.63
C LEU A 136 -16.21 4.62 -9.30
N ASP A 137 -16.71 3.44 -9.65
CA ASP A 137 -18.09 3.27 -10.16
C ASP A 137 -19.13 3.38 -9.04
N LYS A 138 -18.68 3.46 -7.79
CA LYS A 138 -19.51 3.56 -6.58
C LYS A 138 -19.35 4.91 -5.91
N SER A 139 -20.42 5.37 -5.29
CA SER A 139 -20.35 6.53 -4.40
C SER A 139 -19.52 6.21 -3.14
N ALA A 140 -19.01 7.25 -2.47
CA ALA A 140 -18.30 7.09 -1.20
C ALA A 140 -19.14 6.33 -0.15
N LEU A 141 -20.47 6.55 -0.12
CA LEU A 141 -21.37 5.86 0.79
C LEU A 141 -21.50 4.35 0.49
N GLU A 142 -21.56 3.97 -0.79
CA GLU A 142 -21.56 2.57 -1.19
C GLU A 142 -20.24 1.88 -0.87
N ASN A 143 -19.11 2.57 -1.09
CA ASN A 143 -17.79 2.09 -0.74
C ASN A 143 -17.61 1.95 0.78
N TRP A 144 -18.18 2.85 1.58
CA TRP A 144 -18.15 2.71 3.03
C TRP A 144 -18.80 1.40 3.50
N VAL A 145 -19.88 0.99 2.85
CA VAL A 145 -20.60 -0.25 3.23
C VAL A 145 -19.87 -1.51 2.69
N LYS A 146 -19.29 -1.46 1.49
CA LYS A 146 -18.75 -2.62 0.81
C LYS A 146 -17.22 -2.74 0.85
N ASN A 147 -16.52 -1.68 1.22
CA ASN A 147 -15.06 -1.55 1.18
C ASN A 147 -14.46 -2.21 -0.08
N LEU A 148 -14.61 -1.54 -1.21
CA LEU A 148 -14.01 -2.00 -2.47
C LEU A 148 -12.59 -1.48 -2.69
N TRP A 149 -12.08 -0.62 -1.81
CA TRP A 149 -10.73 -0.11 -1.91
C TRP A 149 -9.73 -1.09 -1.29
N LEU A 150 -8.68 -1.42 -2.03
CA LEU A 150 -7.57 -2.24 -1.56
C LEU A 150 -6.35 -1.34 -1.33
N GLY A 151 -5.90 -1.26 -0.09
CA GLY A 151 -4.78 -0.42 0.32
C GLY A 151 -3.54 -0.69 -0.50
N SER A 152 -3.13 -1.94 -0.61
CA SER A 152 -1.93 -2.35 -1.35
C SER A 152 -1.96 -2.06 -2.85
N CYS A 153 -3.14 -1.74 -3.41
CA CYS A 153 -3.28 -1.30 -4.80
C CYS A 153 -3.17 0.23 -4.97
N MET A 154 -3.05 1.01 -3.89
CA MET A 154 -3.11 2.47 -3.94
C MET A 154 -1.75 3.13 -4.08
N ALA A 155 -1.76 4.26 -4.82
CA ALA A 155 -0.70 5.26 -4.82
C ALA A 155 -1.31 6.66 -4.78
N PHE A 156 -0.69 7.60 -4.05
CA PHE A 156 -1.23 8.95 -3.87
C PHE A 156 -0.14 9.98 -3.57
N HIS A 157 -0.45 11.22 -3.88
CA HIS A 157 0.43 12.35 -3.53
C HIS A 157 0.45 12.62 -2.03
N ARG A 158 1.58 13.12 -1.51
CA ARG A 158 1.78 13.50 -0.10
C ARG A 158 0.67 14.41 0.45
N LYS A 159 0.11 15.30 -0.36
CA LYS A 159 -1.01 16.16 0.07
C LYS A 159 -2.25 15.36 0.53
N VAL A 160 -2.46 14.14 0.00
CA VAL A 160 -3.52 13.25 0.47
C VAL A 160 -3.18 12.72 1.84
N LEU A 161 -1.91 12.29 2.04
CA LEU A 161 -1.42 11.86 3.34
C LEU A 161 -1.59 12.95 4.41
N GLU A 162 -1.14 14.17 4.12
CA GLU A 162 -1.22 15.31 5.03
C GLU A 162 -2.67 15.67 5.40
N ALA A 163 -3.62 15.43 4.49
CA ALA A 163 -5.03 15.68 4.73
C ALA A 163 -5.74 14.55 5.51
N THR A 164 -5.18 13.33 5.51
CA THR A 164 -5.79 12.15 6.14
C THR A 164 -5.17 11.79 7.48
N LEU A 165 -3.96 12.27 7.79
CA LEU A 165 -3.29 12.08 9.08
C LEU A 165 -3.60 13.24 10.06
N PRO A 166 -3.62 12.96 11.38
CA PRO A 166 -3.64 11.63 11.98
C PRO A 166 -4.97 10.90 11.71
N PHE A 167 -4.95 9.57 11.78
CA PHE A 167 -6.19 8.82 11.61
C PHE A 167 -7.15 9.08 12.78
N PRO A 168 -8.48 9.13 12.55
CA PRO A 168 -9.45 9.24 13.64
C PRO A 168 -9.39 8.04 14.60
N ASP A 169 -9.58 8.26 15.91
CA ASP A 169 -9.46 7.25 16.97
C ASP A 169 -10.25 5.94 16.73
N LYS A 170 -11.26 5.95 15.88
CA LYS A 170 -12.13 4.79 15.61
C LYS A 170 -12.18 4.42 14.15
N VAL A 171 -11.12 4.72 13.41
CA VAL A 171 -11.06 4.31 12.01
C VAL A 171 -11.01 2.77 11.92
N VAL A 172 -11.86 2.21 11.07
CA VAL A 172 -12.00 0.74 10.95
C VAL A 172 -10.85 0.15 10.13
N ALA A 173 -10.45 0.85 9.06
CA ALA A 173 -9.39 0.43 8.16
C ALA A 173 -8.72 1.65 7.54
N HIS A 174 -7.38 1.64 7.47
CA HIS A 174 -6.57 2.74 6.95
C HIS A 174 -6.88 3.05 5.48
N ASP A 175 -7.02 2.01 4.67
CA ASP A 175 -7.30 2.09 3.24
C ASP A 175 -8.69 2.68 2.97
N LEU A 176 -9.69 2.21 3.69
CA LEU A 176 -11.04 2.73 3.60
C LEU A 176 -11.08 4.22 3.97
N TRP A 177 -10.40 4.63 5.03
CA TRP A 177 -10.34 6.02 5.46
C TRP A 177 -9.69 6.92 4.42
N ILE A 178 -8.47 6.56 3.97
CA ILE A 178 -7.74 7.32 2.96
C ILE A 178 -8.56 7.42 1.67
N ALA A 179 -9.14 6.31 1.23
CA ALA A 179 -9.89 6.24 -0.02
C ALA A 179 -11.20 7.05 0.02
N LEU A 180 -12.00 6.91 1.07
CA LEU A 180 -13.27 7.66 1.19
C LEU A 180 -13.04 9.16 1.31
N PHE A 181 -12.05 9.56 2.12
CA PHE A 181 -11.66 10.95 2.23
C PHE A 181 -11.23 11.50 0.87
N SER A 182 -10.42 10.73 0.14
CA SER A 182 -9.94 11.11 -1.18
C SER A 182 -11.06 11.17 -2.23
N GLN A 183 -11.97 10.23 -2.21
CA GLN A 183 -13.11 10.22 -3.14
C GLN A 183 -14.03 11.45 -2.98
N ILE A 184 -14.07 12.03 -1.78
CA ILE A 184 -14.88 13.23 -1.50
C ILE A 184 -14.13 14.53 -1.82
N HIS A 185 -12.81 14.58 -1.55
CA HIS A 185 -12.06 15.83 -1.54
C HIS A 185 -11.01 15.96 -2.65
N PHE A 186 -10.65 14.85 -3.31
CA PHE A 186 -9.56 14.76 -4.27
C PHE A 186 -10.00 14.11 -5.58
N LYS A 187 -9.17 14.24 -6.61
CA LYS A 187 -9.38 13.58 -7.90
C LYS A 187 -8.79 12.18 -7.86
N CYS A 188 -9.65 11.17 -7.88
CA CYS A 188 -9.25 9.76 -7.88
C CYS A 188 -9.25 9.15 -9.28
N GLY A 189 -8.34 8.21 -9.54
CA GLY A 189 -8.23 7.45 -10.78
C GLY A 189 -8.19 5.94 -10.54
N TYR A 190 -8.74 5.17 -11.48
CA TYR A 190 -8.64 3.72 -11.50
C TYR A 190 -7.85 3.25 -12.72
N TYR A 191 -6.79 2.49 -12.48
CA TYR A 191 -5.96 1.88 -13.51
C TYR A 191 -6.31 0.39 -13.63
N PRO A 192 -6.96 -0.05 -14.73
CA PRO A 192 -7.59 -1.38 -14.77
C PRO A 192 -6.61 -2.56 -14.92
N LYS A 193 -5.30 -2.28 -14.96
CA LYS A 193 -4.27 -3.31 -15.11
C LYS A 193 -3.98 -4.00 -13.78
N VAL A 194 -3.79 -5.31 -13.83
CA VAL A 194 -3.29 -6.11 -12.70
C VAL A 194 -1.82 -5.81 -12.52
N LEU A 195 -1.45 -5.29 -11.35
CA LEU A 195 -0.08 -4.87 -11.02
C LEU A 195 0.49 -5.59 -9.79
N GLN A 196 -0.27 -6.48 -9.16
CA GLN A 196 0.18 -7.34 -8.06
C GLN A 196 -0.61 -8.65 -7.97
N LEU A 197 0.01 -9.59 -7.32
CA LEU A 197 -0.55 -10.88 -6.90
C LEU A 197 -0.78 -10.84 -5.40
#